data_dc62624f17f8da8db60b4c1bba1fbe1f
#
_entry.id   dc62624f17f8da8db60b4c1bba1fbe1f
#
_cell.length_a   1.000
_cell.length_b   1.000
_cell.length_c   1.000
_cell.angle_alpha   90.00
_cell.angle_beta   90.00
_cell.angle_gamma   90.00
#
_symmetry.space_group_name_H-M   'P 1'
#
loop_
_entity.id
_entity.type
_entity.pdbx_description
1 polymer ?
#
loop_
_entity_poly.entity_id
_entity_poly.type
_entity_poly.pdbx_seq_one_letter_code
_entity_poly.pdbx_strand_id
1 'polypeptide(L)'
;MIDTMTRLCGEKDQLAVRVTGAFAAQEEVGTRGATVTSQIVRPDLAIVFEGSPSDDFYFSAAQTQGHMRGGVQIRRMDKSYISNPVFIEYAEELAKKFGIPFQETVRRGGSTNAGKISLELIRTATMDRVLR
;
A
#
# COMPACT_ATOMS: atom_id res chain seq x y z
N MET A 1 -6.96 -2.66 -8.23
CA MET A 1 -8.08 -2.49 -7.29
C MET A 1 -9.43 -2.97 -7.86
N ILE A 2 -9.88 -2.57 -9.05
CA ILE A 2 -11.18 -3.05 -9.61
C ILE A 2 -11.23 -4.58 -9.65
N ASP A 3 -10.26 -5.25 -10.24
CA ASP A 3 -10.20 -6.71 -10.29
C ASP A 3 -10.22 -7.35 -8.89
N THR A 4 -9.48 -6.79 -7.95
CA THR A 4 -9.48 -7.23 -6.56
C THR A 4 -10.87 -7.16 -5.93
N MET A 5 -11.55 -6.02 -6.08
CA MET A 5 -12.90 -5.83 -5.56
C MET A 5 -13.92 -6.75 -6.23
N THR A 6 -13.78 -6.99 -7.54
CA THR A 6 -14.65 -7.92 -8.28
C THR A 6 -14.51 -9.35 -7.73
N ARG A 7 -13.29 -9.82 -7.48
CA ARG A 7 -13.05 -11.13 -6.88
C ARG A 7 -13.61 -11.23 -5.45
N LEU A 8 -13.35 -10.24 -4.63
CA LEU A 8 -13.87 -10.18 -3.25
C LEU A 8 -15.40 -10.15 -3.20
N CYS A 9 -16.06 -9.49 -4.15
CA CYS A 9 -17.52 -9.53 -4.28
C CYS A 9 -18.06 -10.95 -4.54
N GLY A 10 -17.31 -11.76 -5.29
CA GLY A 10 -17.66 -13.18 -5.50
C GLY A 10 -17.54 -14.04 -4.25
N GLU A 11 -16.76 -13.60 -3.28
CA GLU A 11 -16.47 -14.33 -2.04
C GLU A 11 -17.02 -13.60 -0.79
N LYS A 12 -17.93 -12.65 -0.97
CA LYS A 12 -18.38 -11.71 0.08
C LYS A 12 -18.89 -12.42 1.35
N ASP A 13 -19.54 -13.57 1.21
CA ASP A 13 -20.12 -14.31 2.32
C ASP A 13 -19.06 -15.09 3.15
N GLN A 14 -17.83 -15.17 2.65
CA GLN A 14 -16.68 -15.78 3.33
C GLN A 14 -15.78 -14.75 4.02
N LEU A 15 -16.01 -13.46 3.78
CA LEU A 15 -15.18 -12.40 4.35
C LEU A 15 -15.53 -12.15 5.82
N ALA A 16 -14.53 -12.29 6.69
CA ALA A 16 -14.66 -11.99 8.11
C ALA A 16 -14.58 -10.49 8.43
N VAL A 17 -14.34 -9.66 7.42
CA VAL A 17 -14.13 -8.21 7.55
C VAL A 17 -14.91 -7.45 6.49
N ARG A 18 -15.25 -6.21 6.79
CA ARG A 18 -15.81 -5.29 5.80
C ARG A 18 -14.68 -4.72 4.93
N VAL A 19 -14.78 -4.89 3.63
CA VAL A 19 -13.83 -4.34 2.66
C VAL A 19 -14.47 -3.16 1.93
N THR A 20 -13.76 -2.05 1.87
CA THR A 20 -14.19 -0.83 1.16
C THR A 20 -13.16 -0.50 0.09
N GLY A 21 -13.55 -0.46 -1.17
CA GLY A 21 -12.73 0.07 -2.25
C GLY A 21 -12.90 1.58 -2.36
N ALA A 22 -11.81 2.33 -2.29
CA ALA A 22 -11.82 3.78 -2.36
C ALA A 22 -10.93 4.32 -3.49
N PHE A 23 -11.49 5.15 -4.35
CA PHE A 23 -10.76 5.87 -5.40
C PHE A 23 -10.61 7.33 -4.95
N ALA A 24 -9.44 7.68 -4.44
CA ALA A 24 -9.18 9.03 -3.95
C ALA A 24 -8.79 9.96 -5.10
N ALA A 25 -9.47 11.08 -5.20
CA ALA A 25 -9.16 12.13 -6.16
C ALA A 25 -8.00 13.02 -5.67
N GLN A 26 -7.39 13.76 -6.59
CA GLN A 26 -6.36 14.77 -6.30
C GLN A 26 -5.14 14.22 -5.53
N GLU A 27 -4.68 13.04 -5.92
CA GLU A 27 -3.46 12.45 -5.36
C GLU A 27 -2.24 13.32 -5.68
N GLU A 28 -2.04 13.69 -6.94
CA GLU A 28 -0.90 14.44 -7.47
C GLU A 28 -0.78 15.89 -6.94
N VAL A 29 -1.82 16.41 -6.32
CA VAL A 29 -1.85 17.77 -5.78
C VAL A 29 -1.98 17.79 -4.25
N GLY A 30 -1.39 16.80 -3.59
CA GLY A 30 -1.27 16.73 -2.15
C GLY A 30 -2.18 15.71 -1.47
N THR A 31 -2.54 14.62 -2.17
CA THR A 31 -3.27 13.45 -1.63
C THR A 31 -4.58 13.83 -0.92
N ARG A 32 -5.27 14.86 -1.44
CA ARG A 32 -6.41 15.50 -0.77
C ARG A 32 -7.60 14.57 -0.59
N GLY A 33 -7.92 13.80 -1.64
CA GLY A 33 -9.03 12.84 -1.57
C GLY A 33 -8.79 11.75 -0.53
N ALA A 34 -7.56 11.31 -0.34
CA ALA A 34 -7.22 10.31 0.67
C ALA A 34 -7.50 10.81 2.10
N THR A 35 -7.22 12.08 2.38
CA THR A 35 -7.54 12.69 3.67
C THR A 35 -9.04 12.64 3.96
N VAL A 36 -9.86 13.03 3.00
CA VAL A 36 -11.33 13.00 3.16
C VAL A 36 -11.86 11.57 3.26
N THR A 37 -11.37 10.69 2.38
CA THR A 37 -11.83 9.30 2.35
C THR A 37 -11.49 8.56 3.63
N SER A 38 -10.29 8.76 4.20
CA SER A 38 -9.88 8.11 5.44
C SER A 38 -10.72 8.56 6.64
N GLN A 39 -11.12 9.82 6.69
CA GLN A 39 -12.01 10.35 7.73
C GLN A 39 -13.43 9.77 7.65
N ILE A 40 -13.92 9.51 6.44
CA ILE A 40 -15.26 8.92 6.22
C ILE A 40 -15.24 7.43 6.49
N VAL A 41 -14.28 6.71 5.92
CA VAL A 41 -14.21 5.24 5.99
C VAL A 41 -13.72 4.77 7.34
N ARG A 42 -12.76 5.50 7.95
CA ARG A 42 -12.08 5.16 9.21
C ARG A 42 -11.63 3.69 9.23
N PRO A 43 -10.75 3.30 8.33
CA PRO A 43 -10.35 1.90 8.22
C PRO A 43 -9.47 1.49 9.42
N ASP A 44 -9.62 0.24 9.87
CA ASP A 44 -8.66 -0.37 10.81
C ASP A 44 -7.35 -0.72 10.11
N LEU A 45 -7.42 -0.95 8.81
CA LEU A 45 -6.31 -1.40 7.98
C LEU A 45 -6.48 -0.86 6.56
N ALA A 46 -5.40 -0.41 5.93
CA ALA A 46 -5.42 0.08 4.57
C ALA A 46 -4.34 -0.57 3.70
N ILE A 47 -4.73 -0.98 2.51
CA ILE A 47 -3.82 -1.39 1.44
C ILE A 47 -3.93 -0.36 0.32
N VAL A 48 -2.82 0.28 -0.01
CA VAL A 48 -2.78 1.32 -1.04
C VAL A 48 -2.09 0.77 -2.28
N PHE A 49 -2.80 0.78 -3.41
CA PHE A 49 -2.28 0.42 -4.71
C PHE A 49 -1.74 1.68 -5.40
N GLU A 50 -0.49 1.60 -5.85
CA GLU A 50 0.21 2.72 -6.46
C GLU A 50 1.05 2.27 -7.64
N GLY A 51 1.19 3.15 -8.64
CA GLY A 51 2.20 2.98 -9.69
C GLY A 51 3.57 3.39 -9.17
N SER A 52 4.56 2.54 -9.35
CA SER A 52 5.92 2.85 -8.94
C SER A 52 6.88 2.70 -10.13
N PRO A 53 7.68 3.72 -10.46
CA PRO A 53 8.66 3.59 -11.53
C PRO A 53 9.75 2.58 -11.16
N SER A 54 10.23 1.83 -12.14
CA SER A 54 11.49 1.09 -12.00
C SER A 54 12.65 2.08 -12.01
N ASP A 55 13.75 1.71 -11.38
CA ASP A 55 14.98 2.50 -11.33
C ASP A 55 16.21 1.75 -11.87
N ASP A 56 16.00 0.56 -12.43
CA ASP A 56 17.03 -0.29 -13.04
C ASP A 56 17.66 0.29 -14.32
N PHE A 57 17.06 1.31 -14.92
CA PHE A 57 17.66 2.06 -16.03
C PHE A 57 18.62 3.18 -15.58
N TYR A 58 18.54 3.61 -14.33
CA TYR A 58 19.27 4.78 -13.83
C TYR A 58 20.36 4.45 -12.84
N PHE A 59 20.26 3.29 -12.18
CA PHE A 59 21.16 2.88 -11.11
C PHE A 59 21.85 1.56 -11.43
N SER A 60 22.99 1.33 -10.78
CA SER A 60 23.65 0.03 -10.81
C SER A 60 22.79 -1.03 -10.10
N ALA A 61 23.01 -2.29 -10.42
CA ALA A 61 22.30 -3.40 -9.79
C ALA A 61 22.35 -3.37 -8.24
N ALA A 62 23.45 -2.87 -7.67
CA ALA A 62 23.60 -2.74 -6.22
C ALA A 62 22.78 -1.58 -5.61
N GLN A 63 22.32 -0.64 -6.40
CA GLN A 63 21.58 0.55 -5.96
C GLN A 63 20.11 0.50 -6.35
N THR A 64 19.77 -0.33 -7.33
CA THR A 64 18.41 -0.52 -7.84
C THR A 64 17.53 -1.14 -6.76
N GLN A 65 16.37 -0.52 -6.52
CA GLN A 65 15.36 -1.02 -5.58
C GLN A 65 14.09 -1.54 -6.26
N GLY A 66 13.89 -1.19 -7.53
CA GLY A 66 12.72 -1.59 -8.28
C GLY A 66 13.04 -1.99 -9.70
N HIS A 67 13.13 -3.30 -9.96
CA HIS A 67 13.38 -3.83 -11.29
C HIS A 67 12.08 -3.96 -12.08
N MET A 68 12.13 -3.60 -13.35
CA MET A 68 11.03 -3.88 -14.28
C MET A 68 10.76 -5.39 -14.31
N ARG A 69 9.49 -5.76 -14.22
CA ARG A 69 9.04 -7.19 -14.18
C ARG A 69 9.53 -7.98 -12.97
N GLY A 70 10.10 -7.33 -11.95
CA GLY A 70 10.56 -7.97 -10.72
C GLY A 70 9.44 -8.32 -9.73
N GLY A 71 8.18 -8.10 -10.10
CA GLY A 71 7.03 -8.39 -9.25
C GLY A 71 6.49 -7.14 -8.53
N VAL A 72 5.65 -7.38 -7.55
CA VAL A 72 5.02 -6.32 -6.74
C VAL A 72 6.08 -5.62 -5.89
N GLN A 73 6.05 -4.30 -5.85
CA GLN A 73 6.89 -3.53 -4.93
C GLN A 73 6.19 -3.37 -3.59
N ILE A 74 6.69 -4.04 -2.57
CA ILE A 74 6.26 -3.86 -1.18
C ILE A 74 7.05 -2.69 -0.62
N ARG A 75 6.38 -1.60 -0.32
CA ARG A 75 7.01 -0.36 0.12
C ARG A 75 7.15 -0.34 1.63
N ARG A 76 8.40 -0.40 2.13
CA ARG A 76 8.68 -0.30 3.56
C ARG A 76 8.62 1.14 4.08
N MET A 77 9.03 2.11 3.25
CA MET A 77 9.05 3.53 3.61
C MET A 77 9.01 4.40 2.37
N ASP A 78 8.39 5.56 2.46
CA ASP A 78 8.60 6.68 1.56
C ASP A 78 8.71 8.00 2.35
N LYS A 79 8.71 9.14 1.65
CA LYS A 79 8.83 10.47 2.28
C LYS A 79 7.71 10.77 3.28
N SER A 80 6.56 10.17 3.14
CA SER A 80 5.34 10.52 3.89
C SER A 80 4.98 9.54 5.01
N TYR A 81 5.53 8.31 5.00
CA TYR A 81 5.22 7.31 6.02
C TYR A 81 6.26 6.18 6.10
N ILE A 82 6.18 5.45 7.20
CA ILE A 82 6.86 4.16 7.39
C ILE A 82 5.78 3.08 7.52
N SER A 83 5.91 2.00 6.76
CA SER A 83 4.98 0.88 6.79
C SER A 83 5.07 0.13 8.12
N ASN A 84 3.96 -0.44 8.57
CA ASN A 84 3.96 -1.33 9.73
C ASN A 84 4.78 -2.59 9.41
N PRO A 85 5.87 -2.87 10.15
CA PRO A 85 6.77 -3.98 9.83
C PRO A 85 6.09 -5.34 9.94
N VAL A 86 5.23 -5.55 10.92
CA VAL A 86 4.51 -6.82 11.12
C VAL A 86 3.64 -7.15 9.92
N PHE A 87 2.99 -6.12 9.37
CA PHE A 87 2.16 -6.36 8.19
C PHE A 87 2.98 -6.55 6.91
N ILE A 88 4.11 -5.87 6.78
CA ILE A 88 5.03 -6.12 5.67
C ILE A 88 5.52 -7.57 5.69
N GLU A 89 5.98 -8.07 6.82
CA GLU A 89 6.40 -9.46 7.00
C GLU A 89 5.28 -10.43 6.63
N TYR A 90 4.06 -10.18 7.09
CA TYR A 90 2.89 -10.99 6.73
C TYR A 90 2.62 -10.98 5.21
N ALA A 91 2.70 -9.83 4.57
CA ALA A 91 2.51 -9.71 3.12
C ALA A 91 3.60 -10.49 2.33
N GLU A 92 4.84 -10.43 2.79
CA GLU A 92 5.97 -11.19 2.21
C GLU A 92 5.80 -12.70 2.39
N GLU A 93 5.37 -13.14 3.57
CA GLU A 93 5.07 -14.55 3.81
C GLU A 93 3.97 -15.06 2.89
N LEU A 94 2.90 -14.29 2.70
CA LEU A 94 1.85 -14.62 1.76
C LEU A 94 2.37 -14.67 0.32
N ALA A 95 3.17 -13.70 -0.08
CA ALA A 95 3.77 -13.68 -1.41
C ALA A 95 4.63 -14.92 -1.65
N LYS A 96 5.47 -15.30 -0.71
CA LYS A 96 6.28 -16.53 -0.75
C LYS A 96 5.40 -17.78 -0.82
N LYS A 97 4.37 -17.85 0.02
CA LYS A 97 3.44 -18.99 0.08
C LYS A 97 2.71 -19.23 -1.24
N PHE A 98 2.33 -18.16 -1.90
CA PHE A 98 1.57 -18.23 -3.17
C PHE A 98 2.44 -18.06 -4.42
N GLY A 99 3.77 -18.03 -4.29
CA GLY A 99 4.69 -17.88 -5.41
C GLY A 99 4.55 -16.55 -6.15
N ILE A 100 4.14 -15.50 -5.46
CA ILE A 100 3.99 -14.15 -6.02
C ILE A 100 5.33 -13.45 -5.98
N PRO A 101 5.93 -13.08 -7.12
CA PRO A 101 7.19 -12.34 -7.12
C PRO A 101 6.99 -10.95 -6.52
N PHE A 102 7.92 -10.54 -5.65
CA PHE A 102 7.90 -9.22 -5.03
C PHE A 102 9.30 -8.66 -4.82
N GLN A 103 9.36 -7.37 -4.59
CA GLN A 103 10.57 -6.61 -4.29
C GLN A 103 10.28 -5.68 -3.11
N GLU A 104 11.24 -5.53 -2.20
CA GLU A 104 11.15 -4.55 -1.13
C GLU A 104 11.72 -3.21 -1.59
N THR A 105 11.04 -2.12 -1.26
CA THR A 105 11.50 -0.79 -1.66
C THR A 105 11.44 0.22 -0.53
N VAL A 106 12.46 1.09 -0.50
CA VAL A 106 12.53 2.29 0.33
C VAL A 106 12.70 3.50 -0.60
N ARG A 107 11.75 4.41 -0.58
CA ARG A 107 11.75 5.57 -1.47
C ARG A 107 12.10 6.85 -0.71
N ARG A 108 13.18 7.51 -1.10
CA ARG A 108 13.60 8.80 -0.52
C ARG A 108 12.74 9.98 -0.99
N GLY A 109 12.15 9.86 -2.15
CA GLY A 109 11.27 10.85 -2.77
C GLY A 109 9.88 10.28 -3.02
N GLY A 110 8.94 11.15 -3.31
CA GLY A 110 7.56 10.78 -3.55
C GLY A 110 6.77 10.51 -2.27
N SER A 111 5.47 10.58 -2.40
CA SER A 111 4.51 10.25 -1.36
C SER A 111 3.32 9.56 -2.04
N THR A 112 2.47 8.93 -1.28
CA THR A 112 1.25 8.29 -1.76
C THR A 112 0.09 8.59 -0.82
N ASN A 113 -1.09 8.19 -1.21
CA ASN A 113 -2.28 8.27 -0.35
C ASN A 113 -2.07 7.62 1.03
N ALA A 114 -1.16 6.65 1.14
CA ALA A 114 -0.84 5.97 2.40
C ALA A 114 -0.37 6.95 3.49
N GLY A 115 0.39 7.98 3.14
CA GLY A 115 0.87 8.98 4.09
C GLY A 115 -0.26 9.71 4.81
N LYS A 116 -1.35 10.04 4.11
CA LYS A 116 -2.53 10.68 4.74
C LYS A 116 -3.37 9.70 5.53
N ILE A 117 -3.61 8.51 4.97
CA ILE A 117 -4.38 7.47 5.63
C ILE A 117 -3.72 7.08 6.96
N SER A 118 -2.39 6.94 6.99
CA SER A 118 -1.67 6.57 8.22
C SER A 118 -1.81 7.60 9.34
N LEU A 119 -1.88 8.88 9.01
CA LEU A 119 -2.07 9.94 10.02
C LEU A 119 -3.45 9.88 10.67
N GLU A 120 -4.50 9.55 9.92
CA GLU A 120 -5.84 9.41 10.47
C GLU A 120 -5.98 8.14 11.35
N LEU A 121 -5.32 7.05 10.97
CA LEU A 121 -5.30 5.83 11.77
C LEU A 121 -4.55 5.99 13.10
N ILE A 122 -3.50 6.79 13.15
CA ILE A 122 -2.79 7.15 14.38
C ILE A 122 -3.73 7.87 15.37
N ARG A 123 -4.62 8.72 14.87
CA ARG A 123 -5.61 9.41 15.70
C ARG A 123 -6.66 8.49 16.29
N THR A 124 -6.93 7.37 15.68
CA THR A 124 -7.90 6.37 16.15
C THR A 124 -7.31 5.29 17.07
N ALA A 125 -6.10 5.46 17.56
CA ALA A 125 -5.44 4.66 18.58
C ALA A 125 -5.03 3.22 18.19
N THR A 126 -4.91 2.89 16.91
CA THR A 126 -4.46 1.57 16.48
C THR A 126 -3.36 1.64 15.44
N MET A 127 -2.17 2.06 15.87
CA MET A 127 -0.98 2.13 15.02
C MET A 127 -0.57 0.77 14.41
N ASP A 128 -1.00 -0.33 14.97
CA ASP A 128 -0.59 -1.68 14.61
C ASP A 128 -1.29 -2.24 13.35
N ARG A 129 -2.19 -1.47 12.74
CA ARG A 129 -3.05 -1.98 11.67
C ARG A 129 -2.93 -1.26 10.33
N VAL A 130 -1.98 -0.38 10.20
CA VAL A 130 -1.82 0.37 8.96
C VAL A 130 -0.91 -0.36 7.99
N LEU A 131 -1.45 -0.63 6.80
CA LEU A 131 -0.74 -1.18 5.66
C LEU A 131 -0.50 -0.10 4.62
N ARG A 132 0.66 -0.12 4.05
CA ARG A 132 1.05 0.85 3.03
C ARG A 132 1.58 0.13 1.82
#